data_b25ad723515642ba8665fd9ace9fe30d
#
_entry.id   b25ad723515642ba8665fd9ace9fe30d
#
_cell.length_a   1.000
_cell.length_b   1.000
_cell.length_c   1.000
_cell.angle_alpha   90.00
_cell.angle_beta   90.00
_cell.angle_gamma   90.00
#
_symmetry.space_group_name_H-M   'P 1'
#
loop_
_entity.id
_entity.type
_entity.pdbx_description
1 polymer ?
#
loop_
_entity_poly.entity_id
_entity_poly.type
_entity_poly.pdbx_seq_one_letter_code
_entity_poly.pdbx_strand_id
1 'polypeptide(L)'
;MSDTDWKKKCQELENEMILIKGITVHNSPEMREMKTKLSETEVVLNGTKKIVREMHQENADMYKRIEELCAVNESHQKFNGKLQTRLTELEQENIELRADNKKLAAQVDDKVNQLRNKGVI
;
A
#
# COMPACT_ATOMS: atom_id res chain seq x y z
N MET A 1 -26.28 25.96 -75.10
CA MET A 1 -26.81 26.38 -73.79
C MET A 1 -26.45 27.83 -73.51
N SER A 2 -27.34 28.55 -72.91
CA SER A 2 -27.08 29.97 -72.54
C SER A 2 -26.21 29.99 -71.25
N ASP A 3 -25.52 31.08 -71.03
CA ASP A 3 -24.75 31.35 -69.79
C ASP A 3 -25.63 31.27 -68.56
N THR A 4 -26.89 31.61 -68.65
CA THR A 4 -27.88 31.57 -67.57
C THR A 4 -28.18 30.11 -67.19
N ASP A 5 -28.25 29.19 -68.15
CA ASP A 5 -28.49 27.78 -67.88
C ASP A 5 -27.28 27.12 -67.17
N TRP A 6 -26.07 27.49 -67.55
CA TRP A 6 -24.86 27.01 -66.89
C TRP A 6 -24.77 27.56 -65.47
N LYS A 7 -25.07 28.81 -65.24
CA LYS A 7 -25.08 29.39 -63.90
C LYS A 7 -26.10 28.71 -62.99
N LYS A 8 -27.29 28.48 -63.55
CA LYS A 8 -28.36 27.76 -62.83
C LYS A 8 -27.95 26.36 -62.48
N LYS A 9 -27.32 25.63 -63.37
CA LYS A 9 -26.82 24.29 -63.18
C LYS A 9 -25.73 24.24 -62.10
N CYS A 10 -24.79 25.14 -62.15
CA CYS A 10 -23.75 25.28 -61.13
C CYS A 10 -24.35 25.57 -59.75
N GLN A 11 -25.33 26.43 -59.66
CA GLN A 11 -26.00 26.78 -58.40
C GLN A 11 -26.75 25.52 -57.84
N GLU A 12 -27.43 24.79 -58.70
CA GLU A 12 -28.09 23.56 -58.28
C GLU A 12 -27.11 22.52 -57.75
N LEU A 13 -25.97 22.31 -58.42
CA LEU A 13 -24.91 21.41 -57.95
C LEU A 13 -24.28 21.85 -56.66
N GLU A 14 -24.04 23.12 -56.47
CA GLU A 14 -23.52 23.68 -55.19
C GLU A 14 -24.51 23.44 -54.05
N ASN A 15 -25.80 23.65 -54.28
CA ASN A 15 -26.85 23.40 -53.31
C ASN A 15 -26.94 21.90 -52.94
N GLU A 16 -26.84 21.02 -53.94
CA GLU A 16 -26.78 19.56 -53.69
C GLU A 16 -25.55 19.18 -52.87
N MET A 17 -24.40 19.77 -53.16
CA MET A 17 -23.18 19.53 -52.40
C MET A 17 -23.31 19.96 -50.92
N ILE A 18 -23.89 21.13 -50.69
CA ILE A 18 -24.15 21.61 -49.33
C ILE A 18 -25.08 20.67 -48.59
N LEU A 19 -26.16 20.24 -49.27
CA LEU A 19 -27.11 19.29 -48.68
C LEU A 19 -26.47 17.96 -48.33
N ILE A 20 -25.68 17.39 -49.26
CA ILE A 20 -24.97 16.14 -49.04
C ILE A 20 -23.97 16.24 -47.87
N LYS A 21 -23.18 17.30 -47.84
CA LYS A 21 -22.25 17.54 -46.73
C LYS A 21 -22.96 17.67 -45.41
N GLY A 22 -24.09 18.39 -45.37
CA GLY A 22 -24.90 18.51 -44.15
C GLY A 22 -25.44 17.19 -43.67
N ILE A 23 -25.96 16.35 -44.56
CA ILE A 23 -26.47 15.03 -44.28
C ILE A 23 -25.33 14.10 -43.82
N THR A 24 -24.23 14.09 -44.57
CA THR A 24 -23.10 13.20 -44.30
C THR A 24 -22.39 13.55 -42.98
N VAL A 25 -22.14 14.82 -42.72
CA VAL A 25 -21.38 15.28 -41.54
C VAL A 25 -22.22 15.35 -40.28
N HIS A 26 -23.49 15.79 -40.39
CA HIS A 26 -24.29 16.12 -39.19
C HIS A 26 -25.48 15.19 -38.98
N ASN A 27 -26.04 14.63 -40.04
CA ASN A 27 -27.32 13.88 -40.00
C ASN A 27 -27.19 12.40 -40.36
N SER A 28 -26.02 11.93 -40.72
CA SER A 28 -25.81 10.49 -41.00
C SER A 28 -26.07 9.67 -39.75
N PRO A 29 -26.87 8.60 -39.83
CA PRO A 29 -27.06 7.68 -38.70
C PRO A 29 -25.73 7.11 -38.20
N GLU A 30 -24.78 6.82 -39.08
CA GLU A 30 -23.44 6.32 -38.73
C GLU A 30 -22.67 7.36 -37.91
N MET A 31 -22.73 8.62 -38.29
CA MET A 31 -22.08 9.71 -37.56
C MET A 31 -22.68 9.92 -36.17
N ARG A 32 -23.98 9.80 -36.03
CA ARG A 32 -24.66 9.88 -34.73
C ARG A 32 -24.23 8.73 -33.83
N GLU A 33 -24.17 7.52 -34.37
CA GLU A 33 -23.73 6.34 -33.63
C GLU A 33 -22.28 6.51 -33.18
N MET A 34 -21.39 6.98 -34.06
CA MET A 34 -19.98 7.24 -33.71
C MET A 34 -19.83 8.31 -32.63
N LYS A 35 -20.62 9.38 -32.68
CA LYS A 35 -20.64 10.41 -31.64
C LYS A 35 -21.08 9.87 -30.30
N THR A 36 -22.10 9.01 -30.29
CA THR A 36 -22.58 8.36 -29.08
C THR A 36 -21.50 7.45 -28.49
N LYS A 37 -20.87 6.62 -29.31
CA LYS A 37 -19.76 5.76 -28.89
C LYS A 37 -18.59 6.55 -28.35
N LEU A 38 -18.24 7.65 -29.02
CA LEU A 38 -17.15 8.54 -28.56
C LEU A 38 -17.46 9.13 -27.19
N SER A 39 -18.68 9.62 -27.00
CA SER A 39 -19.12 10.18 -25.73
C SER A 39 -19.08 9.15 -24.60
N GLU A 40 -19.56 7.94 -24.84
CA GLU A 40 -19.51 6.84 -23.90
C GLU A 40 -18.07 6.44 -23.56
N THR A 41 -17.20 6.38 -24.56
CA THR A 41 -15.77 6.09 -24.37
C THR A 41 -15.07 7.18 -23.56
N GLU A 42 -15.40 8.44 -23.78
CA GLU A 42 -14.86 9.55 -23.00
C GLU A 42 -15.25 9.46 -21.53
N VAL A 43 -16.49 9.10 -21.24
CA VAL A 43 -16.98 8.88 -19.87
C VAL A 43 -16.20 7.75 -19.18
N VAL A 44 -16.03 6.63 -19.87
CA VAL A 44 -15.25 5.49 -19.36
C VAL A 44 -13.79 5.87 -19.15
N LEU A 45 -13.19 6.59 -20.08
CA LEU A 45 -11.81 7.06 -19.98
C LEU A 45 -11.60 7.97 -18.78
N ASN A 46 -12.50 8.92 -18.56
CA ASN A 46 -12.42 9.83 -17.43
C ASN A 46 -12.58 9.09 -16.10
N GLY A 47 -13.50 8.13 -16.03
CA GLY A 47 -13.67 7.25 -14.89
C GLY A 47 -12.41 6.43 -14.61
N THR A 48 -11.81 5.86 -15.63
CA THR A 48 -10.57 5.09 -15.51
C THR A 48 -9.39 5.96 -15.06
N LYS A 49 -9.26 7.15 -15.59
CA LYS A 49 -8.22 8.11 -15.15
C LYS A 49 -8.35 8.45 -13.67
N LYS A 50 -9.58 8.63 -13.19
CA LYS A 50 -9.85 8.87 -11.77
C LYS A 50 -9.40 7.69 -10.92
N ILE A 51 -9.77 6.48 -11.30
CA ILE A 51 -9.38 5.24 -10.61
C ILE A 51 -7.86 5.10 -10.56
N VAL A 52 -7.18 5.34 -11.68
CA VAL A 52 -5.71 5.28 -11.75
C VAL A 52 -5.07 6.27 -10.78
N ARG A 53 -5.57 7.50 -10.70
CA ARG A 53 -5.06 8.49 -9.74
C ARG A 53 -5.26 8.05 -8.30
N GLU A 54 -6.43 7.50 -7.98
CA GLU A 54 -6.73 6.98 -6.65
C GLU A 54 -5.80 5.82 -6.29
N MET A 55 -5.58 4.90 -7.23
CA MET A 55 -4.65 3.77 -7.04
C MET A 55 -3.20 4.23 -6.84
N HIS A 56 -2.75 5.25 -7.56
CA HIS A 56 -1.42 5.83 -7.36
C HIS A 56 -1.27 6.43 -5.97
N GLN A 57 -2.31 7.11 -5.48
CA GLN A 57 -2.29 7.68 -4.13
C GLN A 57 -2.27 6.58 -3.07
N GLU A 58 -3.10 5.56 -3.23
CA GLU A 58 -3.11 4.41 -2.33
C GLU A 58 -1.76 3.69 -2.31
N ASN A 59 -1.13 3.52 -3.48
CA ASN A 59 0.19 2.92 -3.57
C ASN A 59 1.25 3.75 -2.83
N ALA A 60 1.22 5.07 -2.99
CA ALA A 60 2.13 5.97 -2.27
C ALA A 60 1.93 5.85 -0.75
N ASP A 61 0.69 5.80 -0.30
CA ASP A 61 0.36 5.63 1.12
C ASP A 61 0.83 4.28 1.65
N MET A 62 0.66 3.21 0.86
CA MET A 62 1.14 1.87 1.22
C MET A 62 2.67 1.79 1.30
N TYR A 63 3.39 2.42 0.37
CA TYR A 63 4.86 2.48 0.44
C TYR A 63 5.34 3.19 1.70
N LYS A 64 4.71 4.30 2.02
CA LYS A 64 5.01 5.03 3.26
C LYS A 64 4.75 4.16 4.50
N ARG A 65 3.64 3.42 4.50
CA ARG A 65 3.31 2.50 5.58
C ARG A 65 4.32 1.36 5.70
N ILE A 66 4.78 0.82 4.57
CA ILE A 66 5.82 -0.20 4.55
C ILE A 66 7.12 0.34 5.17
N GLU A 67 7.54 1.55 4.82
CA GLU A 67 8.73 2.17 5.42
C GLU A 67 8.59 2.33 6.93
N GLU A 68 7.45 2.80 7.40
CA GLU A 68 7.16 2.93 8.83
C GLU A 68 7.21 1.56 9.54
N LEU A 69 6.60 0.54 8.96
CA LEU A 69 6.61 -0.82 9.51
C LEU A 69 8.01 -1.43 9.51
N CYS A 70 8.82 -1.19 8.48
CA CYS A 70 10.21 -1.62 8.44
C CYS A 70 11.03 -0.98 9.57
N ALA A 71 10.83 0.32 9.82
CA ALA A 71 11.50 1.03 10.92
C ALA A 71 11.08 0.46 12.28
N VAL A 72 9.80 0.17 12.46
CA VAL A 72 9.28 -0.46 13.69
C VAL A 72 9.89 -1.86 13.86
N ASN A 73 9.95 -2.67 12.82
CA ASN A 73 10.56 -4.00 12.87
C ASN A 73 12.04 -3.93 13.26
N GLU A 74 12.78 -2.99 12.71
CA GLU A 74 14.19 -2.77 13.06
C GLU A 74 14.36 -2.43 14.55
N SER A 75 13.50 -1.56 15.06
CA SER A 75 13.48 -1.21 16.48
C SER A 75 13.17 -2.43 17.36
N HIS A 76 12.20 -3.25 16.95
CA HIS A 76 11.85 -4.48 17.66
C HIS A 76 12.99 -5.50 17.64
N GLN A 77 13.70 -5.65 16.52
CA GLN A 77 14.85 -6.55 16.42
C GLN A 77 15.97 -6.13 17.38
N LYS A 78 16.27 -4.85 17.45
CA LYS A 78 17.26 -4.30 18.39
C LYS A 78 16.85 -4.52 19.83
N PHE A 79 15.59 -4.27 20.14
CA PHE A 79 15.04 -4.47 21.47
C PHE A 79 15.05 -5.95 21.87
N ASN A 80 14.65 -6.83 20.95
CA ASN A 80 14.71 -8.28 21.19
C ASN A 80 16.14 -8.77 21.41
N GLY A 81 17.12 -8.22 20.69
CA GLY A 81 18.53 -8.52 20.92
C GLY A 81 18.98 -8.15 22.35
N LYS A 82 18.60 -6.97 22.80
CA LYS A 82 18.88 -6.52 24.18
C LYS A 82 18.20 -7.40 25.21
N LEU A 83 16.95 -7.79 24.99
CA LEU A 83 16.22 -8.70 25.87
C LEU A 83 16.87 -10.07 25.95
N GLN A 84 17.34 -10.63 24.84
CA GLN A 84 18.04 -11.91 24.83
C GLN A 84 19.36 -11.84 25.61
N THR A 85 20.12 -10.76 25.43
CA THR A 85 21.34 -10.53 26.20
C THR A 85 21.03 -10.44 27.70
N ARG A 86 20.01 -9.69 28.07
CA ARG A 86 19.59 -9.56 29.48
C ARG A 86 19.09 -10.87 30.05
N LEU A 87 18.35 -11.65 29.27
CA LEU A 87 17.88 -12.98 29.67
C LEU A 87 19.06 -13.91 29.98
N THR A 88 20.07 -13.93 29.10
CA THR A 88 21.28 -14.74 29.30
C THR A 88 22.03 -14.31 30.56
N GLU A 89 22.18 -12.98 30.80
CA GLU A 89 22.80 -12.47 32.03
C GLU A 89 22.04 -12.91 33.26
N LEU A 90 20.72 -12.79 33.26
CA LEU A 90 19.85 -13.17 34.36
C LEU A 90 19.87 -14.68 34.61
N GLU A 91 19.92 -15.51 33.58
CA GLU A 91 20.08 -16.95 33.70
C GLU A 91 21.39 -17.28 34.36
N GLN A 92 22.48 -16.64 33.99
CA GLN A 92 23.80 -16.82 34.60
C GLN A 92 23.79 -16.37 36.05
N GLU A 93 23.27 -15.20 36.36
CA GLU A 93 23.11 -14.71 37.74
C GLU A 93 22.28 -15.68 38.59
N ASN A 94 21.22 -16.25 38.00
CA ASN A 94 20.35 -17.18 38.69
C ASN A 94 21.09 -18.49 39.05
N ILE A 95 21.91 -19.01 38.14
CA ILE A 95 22.76 -20.18 38.39
C ILE A 95 23.73 -19.91 39.53
N GLU A 96 24.39 -18.76 39.49
CA GLU A 96 25.37 -18.34 40.51
C GLU A 96 24.68 -18.18 41.89
N LEU A 97 23.54 -17.49 41.94
CA LEU A 97 22.78 -17.29 43.16
C LEU A 97 22.27 -18.61 43.74
N ARG A 98 21.83 -19.54 42.92
CA ARG A 98 21.41 -20.88 43.39
C ARG A 98 22.58 -21.68 43.96
N ALA A 99 23.74 -21.57 43.34
CA ALA A 99 24.95 -22.21 43.85
C ALA A 99 25.38 -21.59 45.19
N ASP A 100 25.35 -20.26 45.29
CA ASP A 100 25.66 -19.57 46.54
C ASP A 100 24.66 -19.90 47.65
N ASN A 101 23.36 -19.95 47.33
CA ASN A 101 22.33 -20.34 48.30
C ASN A 101 22.53 -21.74 48.83
N LYS A 102 22.86 -22.68 47.95
CA LYS A 102 23.14 -24.06 48.31
C LYS A 102 24.36 -24.14 49.27
N LYS A 103 25.40 -23.40 48.93
CA LYS A 103 26.64 -23.31 49.73
C LYS A 103 26.36 -22.67 51.11
N LEU A 104 25.61 -21.58 51.15
CA LEU A 104 25.22 -20.92 52.39
C LEU A 104 24.34 -21.86 53.26
N ALA A 105 23.39 -22.55 52.67
CA ALA A 105 22.55 -23.55 53.37
C ALA A 105 23.39 -24.63 54.05
N ALA A 106 24.39 -25.15 53.32
CA ALA A 106 25.32 -26.13 53.89
C ALA A 106 26.14 -25.57 55.04
N GLN A 107 26.62 -24.33 54.92
CA GLN A 107 27.36 -23.64 55.99
C GLN A 107 26.49 -23.40 57.24
N VAL A 108 25.22 -23.02 57.03
CA VAL A 108 24.27 -22.85 58.15
C VAL A 108 24.04 -24.19 58.87
N ASP A 109 23.81 -25.25 58.11
CA ASP A 109 23.60 -26.59 58.66
C ASP A 109 24.83 -27.06 59.48
N ASP A 110 26.02 -26.84 58.96
CA ASP A 110 27.26 -27.15 59.67
C ASP A 110 27.38 -26.38 60.96
N LYS A 111 27.07 -25.07 60.95
CA LYS A 111 27.10 -24.26 62.16
C LYS A 111 26.06 -24.69 63.18
N VAL A 112 24.85 -24.99 62.74
CA VAL A 112 23.80 -25.51 63.63
C VAL A 112 24.22 -26.83 64.27
N ASN A 113 24.78 -27.76 63.50
CA ASN A 113 25.27 -29.02 63.97
C ASN A 113 26.42 -28.86 64.98
N GLN A 114 27.35 -27.98 64.71
CA GLN A 114 28.45 -27.68 65.69
C GLN A 114 27.90 -27.12 66.99
N LEU A 115 26.92 -26.25 66.96
CA LEU A 115 26.29 -25.69 68.16
C LEU A 115 25.53 -26.73 68.94
N ARG A 116 24.84 -27.65 68.29
CA ARG A 116 24.16 -28.79 68.91
C ARG A 116 25.16 -29.75 69.62
N ASN A 117 26.25 -30.05 68.90
CA ASN A 117 27.29 -30.94 69.48
C ASN A 117 27.99 -30.33 70.69
N LYS A 118 28.06 -28.99 70.74
CA LYS A 118 28.58 -28.22 71.88
C LYS A 118 27.57 -28.06 73.04
N GLY A 119 26.34 -28.48 72.82
CA GLY A 119 25.28 -28.35 73.84
C GLY A 119 24.71 -26.96 74.02
N VAL A 120 24.92 -26.06 73.03
CA VAL A 120 24.47 -24.65 73.10
C VAL A 120 23.01 -24.50 72.67
N ILE A 121 22.50 -25.36 71.83
CA ILE A 121 21.11 -25.35 71.38
C ILE A 121 20.50 -26.76 71.47
#